data_2eaeaf790f76446f18d954257709ac25
#
_entry.id   2eaeaf790f76446f18d954257709ac25
#
_cell.length_a   1.000
_cell.length_b   1.000
_cell.length_c   1.000
_cell.angle_alpha   90.00
_cell.angle_beta   90.00
_cell.angle_gamma   90.00
#
_symmetry.space_group_name_H-M   'P 1'
#
loop_
_entity.id
_entity.type
_entity.pdbx_description
1 polymer ?
#
loop_
_entity_poly.entity_id
_entity_poly.type
_entity_poly.pdbx_seq_one_letter_code
_entity_poly.pdbx_strand_id
1 'polypeptide(L)'
;MPVTRFWFDEKANRVVGVQCGRGDKVVNCRVRLGVIMATGGITGTPESLDRWVPSVAGKGVVIGGPNNDGSAMLTAVSDVGVPLSHMQYIASYTCGIVTGGRNGPYCRWWFITNQGGILVNKNGKRFVTEKEGICHVTPHLAHNPDGCHYVLADQATWDRTLKTIKLSVLVGLPSWTEERVLKEFELGKNLWKADTLEELCQKSGMNLEGLKGQIELWNKAVETKNDTQFGRTDQQHKIGAGPYRMIRMFPWNNLSCGGNACGFDYTSGYMAGKYITDYKEA
;
A
#
# COMPACT_ATOMS: atom_id res chain seq x y z
N MET A 1 9.88 0.10 -23.43
CA MET A 1 11.06 -0.75 -23.67
C MET A 1 11.95 -0.69 -22.44
N PRO A 2 12.40 -1.80 -21.86
CA PRO A 2 13.29 -1.79 -20.72
C PRO A 2 14.67 -1.27 -21.13
N VAL A 3 15.35 -0.58 -20.20
CA VAL A 3 16.78 -0.26 -20.32
C VAL A 3 17.56 -1.54 -20.04
N THR A 4 18.51 -1.87 -20.92
CA THR A 4 19.29 -3.09 -20.84
C THR A 4 20.78 -2.86 -20.70
N ARG A 5 21.25 -1.63 -20.98
CA ARG A 5 22.65 -1.26 -20.85
C ARG A 5 22.82 0.25 -20.77
N PHE A 6 23.85 0.70 -20.02
CA PHE A 6 24.42 2.03 -20.09
C PHE A 6 25.86 1.93 -20.60
N TRP A 7 26.28 2.86 -21.47
CA TRP A 7 27.66 3.02 -21.86
C TRP A 7 28.25 4.21 -21.11
N PHE A 8 29.27 3.95 -20.32
CA PHE A 8 29.97 4.93 -19.53
C PHE A 8 31.35 5.22 -20.16
N ASP A 9 31.66 6.48 -20.34
CA ASP A 9 32.98 6.94 -20.77
C ASP A 9 33.79 7.38 -19.54
N GLU A 10 34.75 6.55 -19.14
CA GLU A 10 35.60 6.81 -17.98
C GLU A 10 36.43 8.10 -18.10
N LYS A 11 36.87 8.44 -19.32
CA LYS A 11 37.68 9.65 -19.55
C LYS A 11 36.83 10.91 -19.40
N ALA A 12 35.62 10.88 -19.92
CA ALA A 12 34.68 11.98 -19.82
C ALA A 12 33.86 11.93 -18.51
N ASN A 13 34.01 10.89 -17.70
CA ASN A 13 33.27 10.62 -16.45
C ASN A 13 31.75 10.80 -16.62
N ARG A 14 31.19 10.24 -17.68
CA ARG A 14 29.76 10.40 -17.99
C ARG A 14 29.16 9.24 -18.78
N VAL A 15 27.82 9.09 -18.70
CA VAL A 15 27.07 8.20 -19.58
C VAL A 15 26.97 8.80 -20.97
N VAL A 16 27.42 8.07 -22.00
CA VAL A 16 27.42 8.48 -23.40
C VAL A 16 26.38 7.78 -24.26
N GLY A 17 25.75 6.73 -23.74
CA GLY A 17 24.72 6.01 -24.46
C GLY A 17 23.85 5.14 -23.55
N VAL A 18 22.68 4.80 -24.06
CA VAL A 18 21.72 3.91 -23.42
C VAL A 18 21.16 2.93 -24.44
N GLN A 19 21.10 1.66 -24.09
CA GLN A 19 20.42 0.63 -24.89
C GLN A 19 19.07 0.31 -24.26
N CYS A 20 18.04 0.27 -25.08
CA CYS A 20 16.68 -0.09 -24.69
C CYS A 20 16.14 -1.21 -25.57
N GLY A 21 15.29 -2.07 -24.99
CA GLY A 21 14.63 -3.15 -25.74
C GLY A 21 15.22 -4.53 -25.49
N ARG A 22 14.61 -5.55 -26.12
CA ARG A 22 15.05 -6.95 -26.05
C ARG A 22 14.81 -7.64 -27.39
N GLY A 23 15.61 -8.68 -27.68
CA GLY A 23 15.51 -9.45 -28.92
C GLY A 23 15.70 -8.56 -30.15
N ASP A 24 14.82 -8.67 -31.12
CA ASP A 24 14.89 -7.95 -32.39
C ASP A 24 14.52 -6.45 -32.30
N LYS A 25 14.07 -6.00 -31.13
CA LYS A 25 13.66 -4.61 -30.89
C LYS A 25 14.63 -3.91 -29.94
N VAL A 26 15.87 -3.80 -30.36
CA VAL A 26 16.91 -3.08 -29.60
C VAL A 26 17.14 -1.71 -30.23
N VAL A 27 17.11 -0.67 -29.40
CA VAL A 27 17.42 0.71 -29.77
C VAL A 27 18.60 1.19 -28.98
N ASN A 28 19.61 1.74 -29.66
CA ASN A 28 20.77 2.37 -29.05
C ASN A 28 20.61 3.89 -29.18
N CYS A 29 20.60 4.57 -28.04
CA CYS A 29 20.46 6.02 -27.97
C CYS A 29 21.81 6.65 -27.58
N ARG A 30 22.30 7.56 -28.38
CA ARG A 30 23.46 8.40 -28.00
C ARG A 30 23.00 9.47 -27.03
N VAL A 31 23.76 9.67 -25.96
CA VAL A 31 23.50 10.66 -24.92
C VAL A 31 24.51 11.80 -25.05
N ARG A 32 24.02 13.04 -25.13
CA ARG A 32 24.89 14.24 -25.27
C ARG A 32 25.19 14.90 -23.93
N LEU A 33 24.21 15.02 -23.04
CA LEU A 33 24.34 15.72 -21.76
C LEU A 33 24.39 14.77 -20.57
N GLY A 34 23.46 13.85 -20.49
CA GLY A 34 23.32 12.91 -19.37
C GLY A 34 22.02 12.11 -19.46
N VAL A 35 21.78 11.23 -18.49
CA VAL A 35 20.57 10.41 -18.39
C VAL A 35 19.85 10.73 -17.08
N ILE A 36 18.58 11.05 -17.18
CA ILE A 36 17.69 11.18 -16.01
C ILE A 36 17.00 9.83 -15.80
N MET A 37 17.25 9.20 -14.65
CA MET A 37 16.57 7.98 -14.26
C MET A 37 15.25 8.31 -13.59
N ALA A 38 14.14 8.07 -14.29
CA ALA A 38 12.77 8.23 -13.81
C ALA A 38 12.00 6.91 -13.95
N THR A 39 12.63 5.80 -13.57
CA THR A 39 12.16 4.43 -13.82
C THR A 39 11.23 3.87 -12.75
N GLY A 40 10.78 4.71 -11.81
CA GLY A 40 9.93 4.30 -10.69
C GLY A 40 10.72 3.60 -9.58
N GLY A 41 10.02 2.83 -8.78
CA GLY A 41 10.57 2.18 -7.59
C GLY A 41 11.04 0.75 -7.81
N ILE A 42 11.30 0.07 -6.70
CA ILE A 42 11.83 -1.31 -6.63
C ILE A 42 10.85 -2.29 -5.98
N THR A 43 9.64 -1.86 -5.65
CA THR A 43 8.67 -2.68 -4.89
C THR A 43 7.63 -3.35 -5.79
N GLY A 44 7.87 -3.40 -7.10
CA GLY A 44 6.93 -3.95 -8.08
C GLY A 44 6.90 -5.46 -8.14
N THR A 45 7.96 -6.13 -7.73
CA THR A 45 8.03 -7.59 -7.67
C THR A 45 8.39 -8.11 -6.28
N PRO A 46 7.91 -9.30 -5.88
CA PRO A 46 8.30 -9.94 -4.63
C PRO A 46 9.82 -10.09 -4.49
N GLU A 47 10.47 -10.51 -5.56
CA GLU A 47 11.91 -10.78 -5.60
C GLU A 47 12.72 -9.50 -5.37
N SER A 48 12.28 -8.39 -5.97
CA SER A 48 12.91 -7.09 -5.80
C SER A 48 12.73 -6.57 -4.37
N LEU A 49 11.51 -6.65 -3.84
CA LEU A 49 11.22 -6.27 -2.46
C LEU A 49 12.04 -7.10 -1.46
N ASP A 50 12.07 -8.42 -1.62
CA ASP A 50 12.79 -9.33 -0.73
C ASP A 50 14.30 -9.11 -0.77
N ARG A 51 14.84 -8.74 -1.93
CA ARG A 51 16.26 -8.40 -2.08
C ARG A 51 16.66 -7.14 -1.32
N TRP A 52 15.85 -6.10 -1.46
CA TRP A 52 16.21 -4.76 -0.97
C TRP A 52 15.68 -4.45 0.42
N VAL A 53 14.61 -5.13 0.85
CA VAL A 53 13.95 -4.91 2.14
C VAL A 53 13.72 -6.23 2.88
N PRO A 54 14.77 -6.88 3.37
CA PRO A 54 14.67 -8.20 4.01
C PRO A 54 13.71 -8.25 5.20
N SER A 55 13.48 -7.12 5.87
CA SER A 55 12.56 -7.03 7.02
C SER A 55 11.11 -7.38 6.70
N VAL A 56 10.71 -7.25 5.44
CA VAL A 56 9.35 -7.58 4.95
C VAL A 56 9.35 -8.76 3.98
N ALA A 57 10.49 -9.40 3.76
CA ALA A 57 10.61 -10.53 2.86
C ALA A 57 9.69 -11.69 3.27
N GLY A 58 8.94 -12.23 2.33
CA GLY A 58 8.02 -13.35 2.54
C GLY A 58 6.79 -13.07 3.43
N LYS A 59 6.63 -11.88 3.99
CA LYS A 59 5.63 -11.57 5.03
C LYS A 59 4.33 -11.02 4.47
N GLY A 60 3.63 -11.72 3.58
CA GLY A 60 2.26 -11.37 3.16
C GLY A 60 2.09 -9.92 2.68
N VAL A 61 3.15 -9.31 2.17
CA VAL A 61 3.19 -7.90 1.76
C VAL A 61 2.57 -7.76 0.39
N VAL A 62 1.62 -6.87 0.24
CA VAL A 62 1.04 -6.49 -1.05
C VAL A 62 1.92 -5.42 -1.68
N ILE A 63 2.30 -5.63 -2.94
CA ILE A 63 3.22 -4.77 -3.66
C ILE A 63 2.42 -3.81 -4.55
N GLY A 64 2.70 -2.51 -4.39
CA GLY A 64 2.16 -1.47 -5.27
C GLY A 64 3.05 -1.26 -6.49
N GLY A 65 2.44 -1.00 -7.65
CA GLY A 65 3.18 -0.68 -8.87
C GLY A 65 3.90 -1.87 -9.51
N PRO A 66 3.18 -2.87 -10.03
CA PRO A 66 3.74 -4.14 -10.51
C PRO A 66 4.78 -4.01 -11.62
N ASN A 67 4.88 -2.87 -12.27
CA ASN A 67 5.88 -2.62 -13.32
C ASN A 67 7.19 -2.00 -12.79
N ASN A 68 7.27 -1.73 -11.49
CA ASN A 68 8.45 -1.12 -10.87
C ASN A 68 9.35 -2.23 -10.29
N ASP A 69 10.09 -2.90 -11.15
CA ASP A 69 10.92 -4.05 -10.80
C ASP A 69 12.38 -3.71 -10.45
N GLY A 70 12.75 -2.44 -10.55
CA GLY A 70 14.11 -1.95 -10.26
C GLY A 70 15.16 -2.38 -11.28
N SER A 71 14.80 -3.00 -12.41
CA SER A 71 15.76 -3.54 -13.38
C SER A 71 16.69 -2.48 -13.95
N ALA A 72 16.16 -1.29 -14.30
CA ALA A 72 16.97 -0.20 -14.81
C ALA A 72 17.98 0.34 -13.78
N MET A 73 17.59 0.36 -12.50
CA MET A 73 18.49 0.74 -11.40
C MET A 73 19.62 -0.27 -11.25
N LEU A 74 19.33 -1.57 -11.28
CA LEU A 74 20.34 -2.63 -11.22
C LEU A 74 21.32 -2.54 -12.40
N THR A 75 20.82 -2.23 -13.60
CA THR A 75 21.66 -2.01 -14.79
C THR A 75 22.58 -0.79 -14.60
N ALA A 76 22.07 0.32 -14.02
CA ALA A 76 22.88 1.49 -13.75
C ALA A 76 23.97 1.22 -12.69
N VAL A 77 23.66 0.45 -11.67
CA VAL A 77 24.65 0.01 -10.67
C VAL A 77 25.73 -0.84 -11.31
N SER A 78 25.33 -1.81 -12.16
CA SER A 78 26.27 -2.73 -12.81
C SER A 78 27.16 -2.04 -13.84
N ASP A 79 26.58 -1.19 -14.69
CA ASP A 79 27.30 -0.63 -15.86
C ASP A 79 28.04 0.68 -15.56
N VAL A 80 27.57 1.43 -14.56
CA VAL A 80 28.05 2.79 -14.25
C VAL A 80 28.60 2.90 -12.82
N GLY A 81 28.30 1.96 -11.95
CA GLY A 81 28.69 2.02 -10.54
C GLY A 81 27.90 3.05 -9.73
N VAL A 82 26.65 3.34 -10.10
CA VAL A 82 25.80 4.30 -9.39
C VAL A 82 25.63 3.86 -7.93
N PRO A 83 25.96 4.70 -6.94
CA PRO A 83 25.80 4.34 -5.54
C PRO A 83 24.32 4.28 -5.16
N LEU A 84 23.96 3.29 -4.36
CA LEU A 84 22.64 3.16 -3.76
C LEU A 84 22.64 3.63 -2.31
N SER A 85 21.63 4.36 -1.92
CA SER A 85 21.48 4.87 -0.55
C SER A 85 20.06 4.61 -0.03
N HIS A 86 19.94 4.35 1.27
CA HIS A 86 18.66 4.25 1.97
C HIS A 86 17.70 3.17 1.44
N MET A 87 18.23 2.11 0.82
CA MET A 87 17.43 1.04 0.20
C MET A 87 16.56 0.26 1.20
N GLN A 88 16.92 0.27 2.47
CA GLN A 88 16.16 -0.37 3.55
C GLN A 88 14.90 0.39 3.97
N TYR A 89 14.74 1.65 3.54
CA TYR A 89 13.58 2.45 3.89
C TYR A 89 12.51 2.39 2.80
N ILE A 90 11.34 1.89 3.17
CA ILE A 90 10.16 1.88 2.30
C ILE A 90 8.99 2.54 3.01
N ALA A 91 8.14 3.21 2.26
CA ALA A 91 6.84 3.60 2.76
C ALA A 91 5.90 2.40 2.73
N SER A 92 5.35 2.06 3.87
CA SER A 92 4.41 0.97 4.02
C SER A 92 3.06 1.50 4.50
N TYR A 93 1.99 1.10 3.83
CA TYR A 93 0.63 1.51 4.12
C TYR A 93 -0.21 0.30 4.52
N THR A 94 -1.08 0.46 5.49
CA THR A 94 -1.94 -0.62 6.00
C THR A 94 -3.22 -0.76 5.19
N CYS A 95 -3.15 -0.88 3.90
CA CYS A 95 -4.35 -0.88 3.04
C CYS A 95 -4.33 -1.95 1.95
N GLY A 96 -3.30 -2.76 1.85
CA GLY A 96 -3.19 -3.77 0.81
C GLY A 96 -4.08 -4.99 1.05
N ILE A 97 -4.68 -5.51 -0.02
CA ILE A 97 -5.49 -6.73 0.01
C ILE A 97 -4.82 -7.77 -0.87
N VAL A 98 -4.56 -8.96 -0.34
CA VAL A 98 -4.02 -10.08 -1.11
C VAL A 98 -5.17 -10.79 -1.82
N THR A 99 -5.18 -10.74 -3.16
CA THR A 99 -6.19 -11.41 -3.98
C THR A 99 -5.62 -12.54 -4.84
N GLY A 100 -4.31 -12.56 -5.01
CA GLY A 100 -3.58 -13.61 -5.72
C GLY A 100 -2.09 -13.37 -5.62
N GLY A 101 -1.33 -14.34 -5.10
CA GLY A 101 0.08 -14.14 -4.79
C GLY A 101 0.29 -13.00 -3.78
N ARG A 102 1.35 -12.20 -3.99
CA ARG A 102 1.68 -11.05 -3.13
C ARG A 102 1.23 -9.70 -3.73
N ASN A 103 0.53 -9.71 -4.86
CA ASN A 103 -0.01 -8.52 -5.52
C ASN A 103 -1.52 -8.42 -5.29
N GLY A 104 -2.01 -7.21 -5.15
CA GLY A 104 -3.44 -6.99 -4.98
C GLY A 104 -3.84 -5.52 -4.90
N PRO A 105 -5.14 -5.27 -4.80
CA PRO A 105 -5.70 -3.95 -4.64
C PRO A 105 -5.45 -3.40 -3.24
N TYR A 106 -5.94 -2.19 -3.02
CA TYR A 106 -5.95 -1.58 -1.70
C TYR A 106 -7.36 -1.18 -1.27
N CYS A 107 -7.56 -1.05 0.05
CA CYS A 107 -8.79 -0.54 0.65
C CYS A 107 -8.51 0.81 1.30
N ARG A 108 -9.33 1.78 1.00
CA ARG A 108 -9.33 3.09 1.67
C ARG A 108 -10.16 3.01 2.95
N TRP A 109 -9.73 2.21 3.89
CA TRP A 109 -10.44 1.89 5.13
C TRP A 109 -10.83 3.11 5.97
N TRP A 110 -10.12 4.25 5.83
CA TRP A 110 -10.45 5.49 6.54
C TRP A 110 -11.82 6.05 6.15
N PHE A 111 -12.33 5.77 4.95
CA PHE A 111 -13.71 6.10 4.60
C PHE A 111 -14.71 5.29 5.44
N ILE A 112 -14.39 4.04 5.75
CA ILE A 112 -15.23 3.17 6.60
C ILE A 112 -15.16 3.63 8.05
N THR A 113 -13.97 3.87 8.58
CA THR A 113 -13.81 4.26 9.98
C THR A 113 -14.32 5.66 10.28
N ASN A 114 -14.30 6.58 9.31
CA ASN A 114 -14.94 7.88 9.41
C ASN A 114 -16.48 7.78 9.50
N GLN A 115 -17.07 6.67 9.10
CA GLN A 115 -18.51 6.41 9.15
C GLN A 115 -18.92 5.48 10.31
N GLY A 116 -18.00 5.16 11.22
CA GLY A 116 -18.28 4.36 12.43
C GLY A 116 -17.68 2.96 12.45
N GLY A 117 -16.94 2.56 11.40
CA GLY A 117 -16.17 1.32 11.42
C GLY A 117 -14.96 1.40 12.36
N ILE A 118 -14.43 0.25 12.75
CA ILE A 118 -13.27 0.13 13.62
C ILE A 118 -12.19 -0.74 13.00
N LEU A 119 -10.94 -0.49 13.40
CA LEU A 119 -9.80 -1.34 13.09
C LEU A 119 -9.56 -2.34 14.21
N VAL A 120 -9.51 -3.62 13.87
CA VAL A 120 -9.25 -4.69 14.84
C VAL A 120 -8.13 -5.61 14.35
N ASN A 121 -7.45 -6.27 15.29
CA ASN A 121 -6.52 -7.36 15.01
C ASN A 121 -7.27 -8.71 15.01
N LYS A 122 -6.57 -9.81 14.74
CA LYS A 122 -7.16 -11.15 14.69
C LYS A 122 -7.83 -11.62 15.99
N ASN A 123 -7.43 -11.04 17.12
CA ASN A 123 -8.07 -11.30 18.41
C ASN A 123 -9.37 -10.51 18.62
N GLY A 124 -9.85 -9.79 17.62
CA GLY A 124 -11.05 -8.96 17.68
C GLY A 124 -10.86 -7.67 18.49
N LYS A 125 -9.63 -7.26 18.79
CA LYS A 125 -9.33 -6.09 19.62
C LYS A 125 -8.85 -4.91 18.76
N ARG A 126 -9.32 -3.69 19.07
CA ARG A 126 -8.71 -2.46 18.56
C ARG A 126 -7.26 -2.39 19.05
N PHE A 127 -6.38 -1.85 18.26
CA PHE A 127 -4.95 -1.79 18.56
C PHE A 127 -4.35 -0.39 18.30
N VAL A 128 -5.14 0.52 17.77
CA VAL A 128 -4.75 1.89 17.41
C VAL A 128 -5.98 2.78 17.31
N THR A 129 -5.81 4.09 17.38
CA THR A 129 -6.86 5.02 17.00
C THR A 129 -6.99 5.07 15.47
N GLU A 130 -8.20 4.99 14.96
CA GLU A 130 -8.49 5.06 13.52
C GLU A 130 -8.26 6.47 12.93
N LYS A 131 -7.92 7.45 13.77
CA LYS A 131 -7.58 8.82 13.35
C LYS A 131 -6.12 9.03 13.03
N GLU A 132 -5.28 8.11 13.42
CA GLU A 132 -3.91 8.15 12.95
C GLU A 132 -3.85 7.97 11.44
N GLY A 133 -2.94 8.69 10.79
CA GLY A 133 -2.72 8.56 9.36
C GLY A 133 -2.26 7.15 8.99
N ILE A 134 -2.59 6.73 7.79
CA ILE A 134 -2.30 5.39 7.27
C ILE A 134 -0.84 4.93 7.49
N CYS A 135 0.12 5.87 7.43
CA CYS A 135 1.53 5.59 7.68
C CYS A 135 1.81 5.33 9.17
N HIS A 136 1.04 5.91 10.07
CA HIS A 136 1.21 5.77 11.51
C HIS A 136 0.60 4.46 12.04
N VAL A 137 -0.42 3.94 11.37
CA VAL A 137 -1.02 2.64 11.73
C VAL A 137 -0.08 1.48 11.39
N THR A 138 0.74 1.61 10.36
CA THR A 138 1.62 0.52 9.87
C THR A 138 2.56 -0.05 10.94
N PRO A 139 3.29 0.74 11.75
CA PRO A 139 4.18 0.21 12.79
C PRO A 139 3.47 -0.67 13.81
N HIS A 140 2.21 -0.38 14.13
CA HIS A 140 1.42 -1.15 15.10
C HIS A 140 1.14 -2.59 14.62
N LEU A 141 1.19 -2.85 13.30
CA LEU A 141 0.98 -4.19 12.77
C LEU A 141 2.05 -5.20 13.19
N ALA A 142 3.25 -4.74 13.54
CA ALA A 142 4.31 -5.59 14.06
C ALA A 142 3.91 -6.33 15.35
N HIS A 143 2.98 -5.74 16.11
CA HIS A 143 2.45 -6.30 17.36
C HIS A 143 1.15 -7.09 17.19
N ASN A 144 0.57 -7.08 15.98
CA ASN A 144 -0.62 -7.88 15.69
C ASN A 144 -0.23 -9.36 15.45
N PRO A 145 -1.04 -10.32 15.92
CA PRO A 145 -0.71 -11.75 15.87
C PRO A 145 -0.37 -12.29 14.49
N ASP A 146 -0.97 -11.71 13.44
CA ASP A 146 -0.81 -12.15 12.04
C ASP A 146 -0.17 -11.07 11.14
N GLY A 147 0.38 -10.00 11.74
CA GLY A 147 1.02 -8.91 11.01
C GLY A 147 0.09 -8.11 10.10
N CYS A 148 -1.22 -8.26 10.26
CA CYS A 148 -2.23 -7.55 9.49
C CYS A 148 -3.32 -6.98 10.40
N HIS A 149 -4.29 -6.32 9.81
CA HIS A 149 -5.46 -5.81 10.52
C HIS A 149 -6.74 -5.98 9.70
N TYR A 150 -7.84 -5.75 10.35
CA TYR A 150 -9.17 -5.90 9.76
C TYR A 150 -9.96 -4.62 10.00
N VAL A 151 -10.69 -4.15 8.99
CA VAL A 151 -11.72 -3.12 9.19
C VAL A 151 -13.07 -3.81 9.28
N LEU A 152 -13.84 -3.49 10.33
CA LEU A 152 -15.19 -3.98 10.56
C LEU A 152 -16.19 -2.87 10.26
N ALA A 153 -17.27 -3.20 9.56
CA ALA A 153 -18.44 -2.36 9.34
C ALA A 153 -19.72 -3.16 9.49
N ASP A 154 -20.71 -2.59 10.15
CA ASP A 154 -22.10 -3.03 10.05
C ASP A 154 -22.78 -2.50 8.78
N GLN A 155 -24.02 -2.89 8.52
CA GLN A 155 -24.75 -2.45 7.34
C GLN A 155 -24.91 -0.92 7.29
N ALA A 156 -25.24 -0.31 8.42
CA ALA A 156 -25.45 1.14 8.47
C ALA A 156 -24.17 1.93 8.18
N THR A 157 -23.03 1.49 8.72
CA THR A 157 -21.70 2.05 8.43
C THR A 157 -21.35 1.90 6.95
N TRP A 158 -21.62 0.72 6.39
CA TRP A 158 -21.35 0.45 4.98
C TRP A 158 -22.16 1.34 4.05
N ASP A 159 -23.45 1.50 4.33
CA ASP A 159 -24.35 2.35 3.54
C ASP A 159 -23.95 3.83 3.61
N ARG A 160 -23.55 4.32 4.80
CA ARG A 160 -23.01 5.68 4.95
C ARG A 160 -21.70 5.84 4.15
N THR A 161 -20.84 4.83 4.18
CA THR A 161 -19.59 4.85 3.43
C THR A 161 -19.83 4.95 1.94
N LEU A 162 -20.72 4.13 1.38
CA LEU A 162 -21.00 4.12 -0.06
C LEU A 162 -21.75 5.37 -0.57
N LYS A 163 -22.33 6.18 0.32
CA LYS A 163 -22.81 7.52 -0.03
C LYS A 163 -21.67 8.51 -0.28
N THR A 164 -20.48 8.26 0.25
CA THR A 164 -19.33 9.17 0.13
C THR A 164 -18.33 8.75 -0.93
N ILE A 165 -18.29 7.46 -1.27
CA ILE A 165 -17.29 6.89 -2.18
C ILE A 165 -17.87 5.67 -2.92
N LYS A 166 -17.54 5.53 -4.20
CA LYS A 166 -17.92 4.34 -4.98
C LYS A 166 -17.17 3.09 -4.48
N LEU A 167 -17.82 1.93 -4.51
CA LEU A 167 -17.26 0.66 -4.05
C LEU A 167 -15.92 0.32 -4.74
N SER A 168 -15.82 0.47 -6.04
CA SER A 168 -14.59 0.21 -6.81
C SER A 168 -13.44 1.18 -6.48
N VAL A 169 -13.77 2.36 -5.91
CA VAL A 169 -12.76 3.31 -5.41
C VAL A 169 -12.41 3.03 -3.96
N LEU A 170 -13.39 2.61 -3.14
CA LEU A 170 -13.17 2.22 -1.75
C LEU A 170 -12.25 1.01 -1.67
N VAL A 171 -12.53 -0.01 -2.49
CA VAL A 171 -11.79 -1.28 -2.57
C VAL A 171 -11.46 -1.55 -4.03
N GLY A 172 -10.20 -1.55 -4.38
CA GLY A 172 -9.83 -1.88 -5.75
C GLY A 172 -8.56 -1.19 -6.25
N LEU A 173 -8.30 -1.38 -7.51
CA LEU A 173 -7.35 -0.65 -8.34
C LEU A 173 -8.12 0.20 -9.36
N PRO A 174 -7.48 1.15 -10.06
CA PRO A 174 -8.17 1.94 -11.11
C PRO A 174 -8.86 1.12 -12.20
N SER A 175 -8.39 -0.11 -12.43
CA SER A 175 -8.97 -1.06 -13.39
C SER A 175 -10.07 -1.96 -12.82
N TRP A 176 -10.36 -1.86 -11.52
CA TRP A 176 -11.38 -2.70 -10.89
C TRP A 176 -12.79 -2.12 -11.09
N THR A 177 -13.73 -3.03 -11.38
CA THR A 177 -15.17 -2.74 -11.40
C THR A 177 -15.80 -3.09 -10.05
N GLU A 178 -17.00 -2.60 -9.80
CA GLU A 178 -17.77 -2.98 -8.61
C GLU A 178 -18.08 -4.48 -8.57
N GLU A 179 -18.41 -5.06 -9.72
CA GLU A 179 -18.62 -6.50 -9.87
C GLU A 179 -17.38 -7.31 -9.43
N ARG A 180 -16.18 -6.84 -9.79
CA ARG A 180 -14.94 -7.47 -9.34
C ARG A 180 -14.78 -7.43 -7.83
N VAL A 181 -15.13 -6.33 -7.18
CA VAL A 181 -15.08 -6.22 -5.71
C VAL A 181 -16.11 -7.15 -5.05
N LEU A 182 -17.32 -7.20 -5.58
CA LEU A 182 -18.37 -8.10 -5.09
C LEU A 182 -17.95 -9.56 -5.17
N LYS A 183 -17.31 -9.95 -6.28
CA LYS A 183 -16.76 -11.30 -6.45
C LYS A 183 -15.69 -11.65 -5.40
N GLU A 184 -14.87 -10.69 -4.97
CA GLU A 184 -13.89 -10.95 -3.88
C GLU A 184 -14.58 -11.18 -2.53
N PHE A 185 -15.73 -10.52 -2.25
CA PHE A 185 -16.56 -10.84 -1.09
C PHE A 185 -17.18 -12.25 -1.17
N GLU A 186 -17.61 -12.68 -2.36
CA GLU A 186 -18.13 -14.04 -2.58
C GLU A 186 -17.04 -15.10 -2.39
N LEU A 187 -15.82 -14.82 -2.84
CA LEU A 187 -14.67 -15.72 -2.66
C LEU A 187 -14.26 -15.87 -1.19
N GLY A 188 -14.56 -14.89 -0.33
CA GLY A 188 -14.38 -14.97 1.11
C GLY A 188 -12.96 -15.25 1.59
N LYS A 189 -11.93 -14.77 0.88
CA LYS A 189 -10.52 -15.00 1.27
C LYS A 189 -9.96 -13.93 2.20
N ASN A 190 -10.21 -12.66 1.89
CA ASN A 190 -9.78 -11.51 2.69
C ASN A 190 -10.89 -10.44 2.80
N LEU A 191 -12.01 -10.64 2.09
CA LEU A 191 -13.21 -9.83 2.19
C LEU A 191 -14.36 -10.76 2.57
N TRP A 192 -15.05 -10.46 3.65
CA TRP A 192 -16.15 -11.29 4.14
C TRP A 192 -17.41 -10.46 4.34
N LYS A 193 -18.54 -11.06 4.05
CA LYS A 193 -19.87 -10.58 4.39
C LYS A 193 -20.62 -11.69 5.11
N ALA A 194 -21.33 -11.35 6.19
CA ALA A 194 -22.13 -12.28 6.97
C ALA A 194 -23.29 -11.56 7.68
N ASP A 195 -24.36 -12.23 7.92
CA ASP A 195 -25.52 -11.64 8.58
C ASP A 195 -25.32 -11.53 10.10
N THR A 196 -24.50 -12.40 10.70
CA THR A 196 -24.17 -12.41 12.12
C THR A 196 -22.68 -12.29 12.39
N LEU A 197 -22.31 -11.89 13.61
CA LEU A 197 -20.89 -11.85 14.03
C LEU A 197 -20.31 -13.26 14.14
N GLU A 198 -21.10 -14.24 14.55
CA GLU A 198 -20.71 -15.65 14.64
C GLU A 198 -20.27 -16.17 13.27
N GLU A 199 -21.10 -15.98 12.26
CA GLU A 199 -20.81 -16.37 10.89
C GLU A 199 -19.58 -15.63 10.35
N LEU A 200 -19.49 -14.32 10.60
CA LEU A 200 -18.35 -13.51 10.16
C LEU A 200 -17.04 -14.02 10.77
N CYS A 201 -17.04 -14.29 12.07
CA CYS A 201 -15.87 -14.81 12.77
C CYS A 201 -15.51 -16.22 12.33
N GLN A 202 -16.48 -17.08 12.09
CA GLN A 202 -16.26 -18.41 11.53
C GLN A 202 -15.57 -18.33 10.15
N LYS A 203 -16.06 -17.48 9.26
CA LYS A 203 -15.50 -17.30 7.91
C LYS A 203 -14.10 -16.69 7.95
N SER A 204 -13.86 -15.72 8.81
CA SER A 204 -12.59 -14.97 8.86
C SER A 204 -11.55 -15.58 9.79
N GLY A 205 -11.95 -16.52 10.66
CA GLY A 205 -11.10 -17.06 11.71
C GLY A 205 -10.80 -16.06 12.82
N MET A 206 -11.63 -15.01 13.00
CA MET A 206 -11.50 -14.02 14.05
C MET A 206 -12.01 -14.55 15.39
N ASN A 207 -11.42 -14.05 16.48
CA ASN A 207 -11.91 -14.37 17.82
C ASN A 207 -13.27 -13.68 18.08
N LEU A 208 -14.33 -14.46 18.22
CA LEU A 208 -15.68 -13.96 18.40
C LEU A 208 -15.88 -13.19 19.71
N GLU A 209 -15.45 -13.75 20.83
CA GLU A 209 -15.60 -13.12 22.14
C GLU A 209 -14.80 -11.82 22.24
N GLY A 210 -13.60 -11.84 21.66
CA GLY A 210 -12.79 -10.63 21.53
C GLY A 210 -13.49 -9.53 20.76
N LEU A 211 -14.12 -9.89 19.62
CA LEU A 211 -14.81 -8.94 18.77
C LEU A 211 -16.09 -8.40 19.42
N LYS A 212 -16.90 -9.26 20.04
CA LYS A 212 -18.11 -8.85 20.78
C LYS A 212 -17.76 -7.85 21.89
N GLY A 213 -16.82 -8.19 22.75
CA GLY A 213 -16.39 -7.28 23.81
C GLY A 213 -15.80 -5.97 23.29
N GLN A 214 -15.12 -5.99 22.12
CA GLN A 214 -14.63 -4.76 21.51
C GLN A 214 -15.75 -3.88 20.95
N ILE A 215 -16.79 -4.47 20.36
CA ILE A 215 -17.96 -3.72 19.89
C ILE A 215 -18.69 -3.07 21.07
N GLU A 216 -18.84 -3.76 22.19
CA GLU A 216 -19.43 -3.21 23.42
C GLU A 216 -18.64 -1.99 23.93
N LEU A 217 -17.30 -2.11 24.00
CA LEU A 217 -16.43 -1.00 24.40
C LEU A 217 -16.53 0.18 23.44
N TRP A 218 -16.54 -0.08 22.13
CA TRP A 218 -16.73 0.96 21.12
C TRP A 218 -18.08 1.65 21.25
N ASN A 219 -19.16 0.88 21.39
CA ASN A 219 -20.50 1.43 21.51
C ASN A 219 -20.66 2.27 22.78
N LYS A 220 -20.03 1.85 23.89
CA LYS A 220 -19.95 2.65 25.12
C LYS A 220 -19.18 3.94 24.91
N ALA A 221 -18.04 3.90 24.18
CA ALA A 221 -17.27 5.10 23.85
C ALA A 221 -18.08 6.11 23.02
N VAL A 222 -18.92 5.62 22.09
CA VAL A 222 -19.84 6.46 21.32
C VAL A 222 -20.91 7.09 22.21
N GLU A 223 -21.50 6.33 23.14
CA GLU A 223 -22.53 6.83 24.07
C GLU A 223 -21.99 7.90 25.01
N THR A 224 -20.82 7.64 25.60
CA THR A 224 -20.20 8.51 26.60
C THR A 224 -19.36 9.61 25.97
N LYS A 225 -19.14 9.58 24.65
CA LYS A 225 -18.18 10.43 23.91
C LYS A 225 -16.77 10.40 24.53
N ASN A 226 -16.41 9.26 25.07
CA ASN A 226 -15.13 9.03 25.72
C ASN A 226 -14.55 7.67 25.31
N ASP A 227 -13.57 7.68 24.42
CA ASP A 227 -12.80 6.50 24.03
C ASP A 227 -11.63 6.33 25.03
N THR A 228 -11.83 5.48 26.02
CA THR A 228 -10.84 5.20 27.06
C THR A 228 -9.67 4.34 26.56
N GLN A 229 -9.76 3.76 25.36
CA GLN A 229 -8.71 2.92 24.81
C GLN A 229 -7.66 3.72 24.05
N PHE A 230 -8.09 4.65 23.18
CA PHE A 230 -7.19 5.38 22.27
C PHE A 230 -7.51 6.87 22.18
N GLY A 231 -8.39 7.40 23.01
CA GLY A 231 -8.69 8.83 23.09
C GLY A 231 -9.33 9.43 21.84
N ARG A 232 -9.99 8.62 21.02
CA ARG A 232 -10.69 9.11 19.83
C ARG A 232 -11.88 9.99 20.26
N THR A 233 -12.01 11.18 19.68
CA THR A 233 -13.00 12.20 20.11
C THR A 233 -14.13 12.41 19.10
N ASP A 234 -14.07 11.82 17.92
CA ASP A 234 -15.02 12.02 16.82
C ASP A 234 -15.90 10.82 16.52
N GLN A 235 -15.99 9.87 17.47
CA GLN A 235 -16.86 8.71 17.35
C GLN A 235 -18.35 9.14 17.37
N GLN A 236 -19.03 8.92 16.25
CA GLN A 236 -20.43 9.37 16.08
C GLN A 236 -21.42 8.22 15.98
N HIS A 237 -20.96 7.02 15.58
CA HIS A 237 -21.83 5.92 15.22
C HIS A 237 -21.44 4.62 15.94
N LYS A 238 -22.42 3.98 16.54
CA LYS A 238 -22.30 2.63 17.10
C LYS A 238 -22.19 1.61 15.97
N ILE A 239 -21.60 0.47 16.26
CA ILE A 239 -21.73 -0.73 15.46
C ILE A 239 -23.03 -1.44 15.91
N GLY A 240 -23.96 -1.56 14.99
CA GLY A 240 -25.29 -2.14 15.20
C GLY A 240 -25.45 -3.53 14.60
N ALA A 241 -26.60 -3.77 13.98
CA ALA A 241 -26.93 -5.06 13.36
C ALA A 241 -26.25 -5.27 12.01
N GLY A 242 -26.08 -6.54 11.65
CA GLY A 242 -25.60 -6.96 10.33
C GLY A 242 -26.56 -6.61 9.18
N PRO A 243 -26.23 -6.98 7.97
CA PRO A 243 -25.02 -7.72 7.57
C PRO A 243 -23.73 -6.97 7.88
N TYR A 244 -22.79 -7.71 8.41
CA TYR A 244 -21.44 -7.19 8.68
C TYR A 244 -20.51 -7.41 7.49
N ARG A 245 -19.54 -6.51 7.34
CA ARG A 245 -18.45 -6.66 6.39
C ARG A 245 -17.12 -6.52 7.10
N MET A 246 -16.20 -7.35 6.71
CA MET A 246 -14.84 -7.34 7.23
C MET A 246 -13.86 -7.44 6.07
N ILE A 247 -12.83 -6.60 6.08
CA ILE A 247 -11.76 -6.62 5.09
C ILE A 247 -10.45 -6.76 5.83
N ARG A 248 -9.69 -7.82 5.50
CA ARG A 248 -8.34 -8.05 6.00
C ARG A 248 -7.34 -7.29 5.13
N MET A 249 -6.47 -6.56 5.78
CA MET A 249 -5.48 -5.72 5.10
C MET A 249 -4.08 -6.00 5.61
N PHE A 250 -3.17 -5.93 4.67
CA PHE A 250 -1.75 -6.17 4.83
C PHE A 250 -0.96 -4.90 4.59
N PRO A 251 0.29 -4.81 5.08
CA PRO A 251 1.19 -3.74 4.66
C PRO A 251 1.32 -3.71 3.14
N TRP A 252 1.02 -2.58 2.55
CA TRP A 252 1.15 -2.30 1.13
C TRP A 252 2.36 -1.38 0.92
N ASN A 253 3.39 -1.91 0.29
CA ASN A 253 4.68 -1.23 0.22
C ASN A 253 4.83 -0.43 -1.07
N ASN A 254 5.28 0.79 -0.91
CA ASN A 254 5.63 1.69 -2.01
C ASN A 254 6.96 2.37 -1.67
N LEU A 255 7.78 2.64 -2.66
CA LEU A 255 9.02 3.40 -2.47
C LEU A 255 8.78 4.89 -2.24
N SER A 256 7.58 5.38 -2.48
CA SER A 256 7.24 6.80 -2.38
C SER A 256 6.60 7.16 -1.04
N CYS A 257 6.91 8.36 -0.54
CA CYS A 257 6.54 8.84 0.80
C CYS A 257 5.09 9.37 0.87
N GLY A 258 4.08 8.55 0.62
CA GLY A 258 2.67 8.93 0.78
C GLY A 258 2.24 10.10 -0.11
N GLY A 259 1.38 10.97 0.40
CA GLY A 259 0.88 12.14 -0.33
C GLY A 259 1.96 13.15 -0.75
N ASN A 260 3.14 13.08 -0.15
CA ASN A 260 4.29 13.91 -0.50
C ASN A 260 5.13 13.30 -1.64
N ALA A 261 4.86 12.08 -2.06
CA ALA A 261 5.61 11.41 -3.11
C ALA A 261 5.62 12.19 -4.42
N CYS A 262 4.43 12.61 -4.88
CA CYS A 262 4.33 13.39 -6.10
C CYS A 262 5.08 14.74 -5.99
N GLY A 263 5.03 15.39 -4.83
CA GLY A 263 5.77 16.62 -4.58
C GLY A 263 7.29 16.41 -4.69
N PHE A 264 7.79 15.33 -4.09
CA PHE A 264 9.21 14.95 -4.22
C PHE A 264 9.57 14.58 -5.66
N ASP A 265 8.74 13.80 -6.35
CA ASP A 265 8.98 13.37 -7.72
C ASP A 265 9.02 14.58 -8.68
N TYR A 266 8.08 15.53 -8.56
CA TYR A 266 8.09 16.77 -9.35
C TYR A 266 9.32 17.63 -9.05
N THR A 267 9.64 17.82 -7.77
CA THR A 267 10.78 18.66 -7.36
C THR A 267 12.11 18.05 -7.81
N SER A 268 12.30 16.75 -7.59
CA SER A 268 13.52 16.05 -7.99
C SER A 268 13.67 16.01 -9.52
N GLY A 269 12.56 15.79 -10.25
CA GLY A 269 12.56 15.84 -11.71
C GLY A 269 12.89 17.24 -12.26
N TYR A 270 12.34 18.30 -11.67
CA TYR A 270 12.68 19.69 -12.01
C TYR A 270 14.16 19.97 -11.75
N MET A 271 14.68 19.60 -10.58
CA MET A 271 16.08 19.80 -10.22
C MET A 271 17.01 19.00 -11.15
N ALA A 272 16.69 17.74 -11.44
CA ALA A 272 17.45 16.93 -12.38
C ALA A 272 17.48 17.56 -13.78
N GLY A 273 16.34 18.06 -14.28
CA GLY A 273 16.25 18.77 -15.55
C GLY A 273 17.09 20.04 -15.56
N LYS A 274 17.04 20.83 -14.49
CA LYS A 274 17.82 22.05 -14.33
C LYS A 274 19.33 21.75 -14.33
N TYR A 275 19.78 20.80 -13.52
CA TYR A 275 21.19 20.47 -13.42
C TYR A 275 21.76 19.90 -14.73
N ILE A 276 20.98 19.10 -15.48
CA ILE A 276 21.46 18.54 -16.75
C ILE A 276 21.60 19.61 -17.84
N THR A 277 20.76 20.67 -17.78
CA THR A 277 20.86 21.80 -18.75
C THR A 277 21.92 22.80 -18.36
N ASP A 278 22.20 22.95 -17.06
CA ASP A 278 23.25 23.85 -16.56
C ASP A 278 24.64 23.21 -16.65
N TYR A 279 24.73 21.91 -16.99
CA TYR A 279 26.00 21.22 -17.20
C TYR A 279 26.67 21.77 -18.46
N LYS A 280 27.58 22.70 -18.26
CA LYS A 280 28.46 23.21 -19.35
C LYS A 280 29.52 22.16 -19.63
N GLU A 281 29.71 21.81 -20.89
CA GLU A 281 30.81 20.98 -21.32
C GLU A 281 32.11 21.59 -20.79
N ALA A 282 32.79 20.88 -19.88
CA ALA A 282 34.09 21.22 -19.37
C ALA A 282 35.17 20.76 -20.36
#